data_53b67f0b1b78c1a6e10df044c58ed677
#
_entry.id   53b67f0b1b78c1a6e10df044c58ed677
#
_cell.length_a   1.000
_cell.length_b   1.000
_cell.length_c   1.000
_cell.angle_alpha   90.00
_cell.angle_beta   90.00
_cell.angle_gamma   90.00
#
_symmetry.space_group_name_H-M   'P 1'
#
loop_
_entity.id
_entity.type
_entity.pdbx_description
1 polymer ?
#
loop_
_entity_poly.entity_id
_entity_poly.type
_entity_poly.pdbx_seq_one_letter_code
_entity_poly.pdbx_strand_id
1 'polypeptide(L)'
;MARHMPRWIRHKHLPSPKVRALANWDRKIEVLAAEAFEQDVRLIAGTPAWFAGLFDEVLRVAQRRGRKVGSLSDVWPRLRLLTGGGVRYEPYRPLIEARLGRHVPYVDVYNATEGGIMGVQDRFDDPAMCLLPDNGVFYELIPIETLTQATPERLSLWQVEAGCTYALALSTPSGLFGYLLGDCLRFVSTFPHRFVFQGRTSAFLNVCGEHVSQGELERAVSVACTEQALSLVDFTVNPRTGHSQPSAAEHVYFVECEGGPVDPSALARAIDTQLAAGNDDYRVHRESARALASPRVELLARGSFTRWMRDRGKLGGQHKIPRVIEDPQLAAALLACSRASAFPGANEHA
;
A
#
# COMPACT_ATOMS: atom_id res chain seq x y z
N MET A 1 -8.93 0.50 20.43
CA MET A 1 -10.23 0.19 19.78
C MET A 1 -11.03 -0.91 20.52
N ALA A 2 -10.52 -2.11 20.75
CA ALA A 2 -11.34 -3.22 21.28
C ALA A 2 -11.98 -2.97 22.68
N ARG A 3 -11.36 -2.14 23.54
CA ARG A 3 -11.89 -1.84 24.89
C ARG A 3 -13.19 -1.00 24.87
N HIS A 4 -13.37 -0.19 23.83
CA HIS A 4 -14.52 0.72 23.67
C HIS A 4 -15.63 0.18 22.77
N MET A 5 -15.44 -1.05 22.25
CA MET A 5 -16.43 -1.71 21.41
C MET A 5 -17.67 -2.10 22.23
N PRO A 6 -18.90 -1.78 21.76
CA PRO A 6 -20.13 -2.19 22.41
C PRO A 6 -20.19 -3.70 22.67
N ARG A 7 -20.75 -4.10 23.83
CA ARG A 7 -20.78 -5.53 24.22
C ARG A 7 -21.48 -6.43 23.20
N TRP A 8 -22.52 -5.94 22.55
CA TRP A 8 -23.31 -6.68 21.58
C TRP A 8 -22.57 -6.97 20.26
N ILE A 9 -21.49 -6.25 19.97
CA ILE A 9 -20.67 -6.43 18.76
C ILE A 9 -19.39 -7.27 19.04
N ARG A 10 -18.93 -7.30 20.30
CA ARG A 10 -17.65 -7.93 20.63
C ARG A 10 -17.56 -9.41 20.26
N HIS A 11 -18.65 -10.16 20.43
CA HIS A 11 -18.70 -11.58 20.11
C HIS A 11 -18.77 -11.88 18.60
N LYS A 12 -19.08 -10.83 17.79
CA LYS A 12 -19.12 -10.92 16.32
C LYS A 12 -17.86 -10.44 15.65
N HIS A 13 -16.83 -10.09 16.44
CA HIS A 13 -15.62 -9.48 15.94
C HIS A 13 -14.43 -10.44 16.05
N LEU A 14 -13.79 -10.72 14.90
CA LEU A 14 -12.53 -11.44 14.83
C LEU A 14 -11.34 -10.46 14.64
N PRO A 15 -10.13 -10.85 15.02
CA PRO A 15 -9.77 -12.06 15.79
C PRO A 15 -10.23 -12.00 17.25
N SER A 16 -10.40 -13.15 17.87
CA SER A 16 -10.68 -13.27 19.30
C SER A 16 -9.58 -12.60 20.14
N PRO A 17 -9.86 -12.23 21.43
CA PRO A 17 -8.84 -11.66 22.29
C PRO A 17 -7.58 -12.52 22.43
N LYS A 18 -7.73 -13.83 22.43
CA LYS A 18 -6.61 -14.78 22.50
C LYS A 18 -5.71 -14.69 21.27
N VAL A 19 -6.29 -14.66 20.09
CA VAL A 19 -5.55 -14.51 18.83
C VAL A 19 -4.91 -13.15 18.70
N ARG A 20 -5.59 -12.08 19.14
CA ARG A 20 -5.01 -10.73 19.16
C ARG A 20 -3.74 -10.63 19.99
N ALA A 21 -3.67 -11.37 21.09
CA ALA A 21 -2.53 -11.40 22.00
C ALA A 21 -1.30 -12.17 21.46
N LEU A 22 -1.45 -12.95 20.39
CA LEU A 22 -0.33 -13.67 19.80
C LEU A 22 0.69 -12.71 19.24
N ALA A 23 1.95 -12.84 19.67
CA ALA A 23 3.07 -12.04 19.19
C ALA A 23 3.59 -12.54 17.83
N ASN A 24 3.65 -13.86 17.64
CA ASN A 24 4.11 -14.45 16.39
C ASN A 24 3.07 -14.26 15.28
N TRP A 25 3.45 -13.59 14.22
CA TRP A 25 2.56 -13.22 13.12
C TRP A 25 2.06 -14.44 12.33
N ASP A 26 2.94 -15.35 11.96
CA ASP A 26 2.57 -16.55 11.19
C ASP A 26 1.54 -17.38 11.97
N ARG A 27 1.82 -17.61 13.26
CA ARG A 27 0.87 -18.31 14.13
C ARG A 27 -0.44 -17.57 14.31
N LYS A 28 -0.39 -16.24 14.37
CA LYS A 28 -1.60 -15.41 14.45
C LYS A 28 -2.48 -15.56 13.21
N ILE A 29 -1.90 -15.55 12.01
CA ILE A 29 -2.64 -15.73 10.74
C ILE A 29 -3.23 -17.13 10.65
N GLU A 30 -2.49 -18.18 11.01
CA GLU A 30 -3.00 -19.55 11.06
C GLU A 30 -4.22 -19.69 11.95
N VAL A 31 -4.12 -19.19 13.19
CA VAL A 31 -5.22 -19.33 14.17
C VAL A 31 -6.39 -18.43 13.78
N LEU A 32 -6.15 -17.22 13.27
CA LEU A 32 -7.19 -16.35 12.75
C LEU A 32 -7.93 -17.00 11.57
N ALA A 33 -7.21 -17.59 10.64
CA ALA A 33 -7.80 -18.28 9.49
C ALA A 33 -8.69 -19.45 9.94
N ALA A 34 -8.24 -20.23 10.94
CA ALA A 34 -9.01 -21.31 11.50
C ALA A 34 -10.27 -20.83 12.25
N GLU A 35 -10.18 -19.72 12.99
CA GLU A 35 -11.38 -19.08 13.61
C GLU A 35 -12.35 -18.58 12.56
N ALA A 36 -11.85 -17.84 11.56
CA ALA A 36 -12.66 -17.20 10.54
C ALA A 36 -13.33 -18.19 9.59
N PHE A 37 -12.69 -19.33 9.34
CA PHE A 37 -13.24 -20.41 8.52
C PHE A 37 -14.59 -20.93 9.04
N GLU A 38 -14.78 -20.98 10.35
CA GLU A 38 -16.02 -21.45 10.98
C GLU A 38 -17.10 -20.40 11.11
N GLN A 39 -16.82 -19.15 10.72
CA GLN A 39 -17.72 -18.03 10.95
C GLN A 39 -18.38 -17.55 9.65
N ASP A 40 -19.56 -16.97 9.80
CA ASP A 40 -20.24 -16.24 8.74
C ASP A 40 -19.64 -14.83 8.60
N VAL A 41 -18.48 -14.75 7.94
CA VAL A 41 -17.79 -13.48 7.73
C VAL A 41 -18.52 -12.65 6.69
N ARG A 42 -18.92 -11.42 7.04
CA ARG A 42 -19.66 -10.49 6.19
C ARG A 42 -18.90 -9.23 5.83
N LEU A 43 -17.92 -8.85 6.66
CA LEU A 43 -17.04 -7.71 6.47
C LEU A 43 -15.63 -8.08 6.89
N ILE A 44 -14.65 -7.66 6.09
CA ILE A 44 -13.23 -7.77 6.44
C ILE A 44 -12.63 -6.38 6.39
N ALA A 45 -11.96 -6.00 7.49
CA ALA A 45 -11.24 -4.75 7.62
C ALA A 45 -9.74 -5.01 7.80
N GLY A 46 -8.91 -4.34 7.01
CA GLY A 46 -7.45 -4.50 7.11
C GLY A 46 -6.69 -3.80 6.00
N THR A 47 -5.38 -3.96 5.99
CA THR A 47 -4.54 -3.45 4.91
C THR A 47 -4.65 -4.38 3.69
N PRO A 48 -4.95 -3.87 2.48
CA PRO A 48 -5.12 -4.66 1.27
C PRO A 48 -3.99 -5.67 0.99
N ALA A 49 -2.74 -5.27 1.16
CA ALA A 49 -1.58 -6.13 0.98
C ALA A 49 -1.58 -7.41 1.86
N TRP A 50 -2.33 -7.43 2.96
CA TRP A 50 -2.41 -8.58 3.86
C TRP A 50 -3.58 -9.51 3.59
N PHE A 51 -4.56 -9.08 2.80
CA PHE A 51 -5.73 -9.89 2.49
C PHE A 51 -5.35 -11.19 1.78
N ALA A 52 -4.45 -11.12 0.79
CA ALA A 52 -4.04 -12.28 0.03
C ALA A 52 -3.46 -13.38 0.94
N GLY A 53 -2.57 -13.03 1.88
CA GLY A 53 -1.97 -13.99 2.81
C GLY A 53 -2.99 -14.63 3.75
N LEU A 54 -3.94 -13.84 4.28
CA LEU A 54 -5.04 -14.38 5.09
C LEU A 54 -5.93 -15.31 4.26
N PHE A 55 -6.27 -14.92 3.04
CA PHE A 55 -7.14 -15.68 2.15
C PHE A 55 -6.53 -17.02 1.75
N ASP A 56 -5.24 -17.02 1.41
CA ASP A 56 -4.49 -18.23 1.13
C ASP A 56 -4.49 -19.20 2.34
N GLU A 57 -4.36 -18.65 3.56
CA GLU A 57 -4.39 -19.50 4.76
C GLU A 57 -5.77 -20.08 5.05
N VAL A 58 -6.84 -19.31 4.83
CA VAL A 58 -8.23 -19.83 4.96
C VAL A 58 -8.49 -20.94 3.95
N LEU A 59 -8.03 -20.80 2.71
CA LEU A 59 -8.15 -21.86 1.69
C LEU A 59 -7.33 -23.12 2.10
N ARG A 60 -6.13 -22.93 2.68
CA ARG A 60 -5.36 -24.08 3.24
C ARG A 60 -6.08 -24.75 4.42
N VAL A 61 -6.75 -23.99 5.27
CA VAL A 61 -7.59 -24.56 6.35
C VAL A 61 -8.71 -25.41 5.76
N ALA A 62 -9.39 -24.93 4.71
CA ALA A 62 -10.44 -25.69 4.02
C ALA A 62 -9.91 -27.04 3.50
N GLN A 63 -8.76 -27.02 2.81
CA GLN A 63 -8.10 -28.23 2.29
C GLN A 63 -7.73 -29.21 3.42
N ARG A 64 -7.10 -28.73 4.49
CA ARG A 64 -6.73 -29.58 5.67
C ARG A 64 -7.95 -30.23 6.33
N ARG A 65 -9.12 -29.60 6.24
CA ARG A 65 -10.39 -30.13 6.75
C ARG A 65 -11.17 -30.96 5.75
N GLY A 66 -10.59 -31.26 4.59
CA GLY A 66 -11.22 -32.07 3.54
C GLY A 66 -12.39 -31.39 2.83
N ARG A 67 -12.59 -30.07 2.99
CA ARG A 67 -13.60 -29.33 2.25
C ARG A 67 -13.09 -28.99 0.86
N LYS A 68 -13.81 -29.41 -0.15
CA LYS A 68 -13.57 -28.98 -1.53
C LYS A 68 -14.15 -27.58 -1.71
N VAL A 69 -13.29 -26.60 -1.86
CA VAL A 69 -13.65 -25.21 -2.11
C VAL A 69 -12.88 -24.71 -3.33
N GLY A 70 -13.54 -24.02 -4.23
CA GLY A 70 -12.92 -23.40 -5.41
C GLY A 70 -12.39 -22.02 -5.10
N SER A 71 -13.04 -21.32 -4.15
CA SER A 71 -12.69 -19.96 -3.76
C SER A 71 -13.23 -19.63 -2.36
N LEU A 72 -12.91 -18.44 -1.86
CA LEU A 72 -13.46 -17.96 -0.58
C LEU A 72 -14.96 -17.69 -0.62
N SER A 73 -15.57 -17.54 -1.79
CA SER A 73 -17.04 -17.46 -1.92
C SER A 73 -17.73 -18.73 -1.42
N ASP A 74 -17.06 -19.89 -1.49
CA ASP A 74 -17.59 -21.15 -0.95
C ASP A 74 -17.49 -21.21 0.57
N VAL A 75 -16.52 -20.49 1.14
CA VAL A 75 -16.32 -20.39 2.59
C VAL A 75 -17.19 -19.30 3.20
N TRP A 76 -17.20 -18.12 2.56
CA TRP A 76 -17.92 -16.94 3.03
C TRP A 76 -18.92 -16.40 1.98
N PRO A 77 -20.00 -17.13 1.70
CA PRO A 77 -20.97 -16.74 0.67
C PRO A 77 -21.67 -15.40 0.97
N ARG A 78 -21.67 -14.98 2.23
CA ARG A 78 -22.30 -13.73 2.66
C ARG A 78 -21.29 -12.59 2.92
N LEU A 79 -20.04 -12.72 2.49
CA LEU A 79 -19.09 -11.60 2.52
C LEU A 79 -19.59 -10.48 1.59
N ARG A 80 -19.75 -9.27 2.10
CA ARG A 80 -20.39 -8.14 1.40
C ARG A 80 -19.48 -6.95 1.22
N LEU A 81 -18.47 -6.79 2.07
CA LEU A 81 -17.65 -5.60 2.09
C LEU A 81 -16.22 -5.93 2.53
N LEU A 82 -15.27 -5.38 1.79
CA LEU A 82 -13.90 -5.21 2.24
C LEU A 82 -13.70 -3.72 2.58
N THR A 83 -12.91 -3.43 3.60
CA THR A 83 -12.56 -2.05 3.95
C THR A 83 -11.16 -2.00 4.52
N GLY A 84 -10.53 -0.86 4.40
CA GLY A 84 -9.22 -0.69 4.99
C GLY A 84 -8.54 0.58 4.53
N GLY A 85 -7.22 0.58 4.58
CA GLY A 85 -6.42 1.71 4.20
C GLY A 85 -4.93 1.44 4.38
N GLY A 86 -4.17 2.49 4.23
CA GLY A 86 -2.74 2.46 4.44
C GLY A 86 -1.90 2.09 3.23
N VAL A 87 -2.48 1.46 2.23
CA VAL A 87 -2.02 1.31 0.84
C VAL A 87 -3.24 1.36 -0.05
N ARG A 88 -3.07 1.79 -1.30
CA ARG A 88 -4.19 1.79 -2.27
C ARG A 88 -4.65 0.36 -2.55
N TYR A 89 -5.96 0.18 -2.75
CA TYR A 89 -6.57 -1.12 -2.99
C TYR A 89 -6.37 -1.61 -4.43
N GLU A 90 -6.43 -0.69 -5.40
CA GLU A 90 -6.46 -1.01 -6.84
C GLU A 90 -5.33 -1.95 -7.29
N PRO A 91 -4.07 -1.77 -6.85
CA PRO A 91 -2.98 -2.67 -7.24
C PRO A 91 -3.19 -4.12 -6.81
N TYR A 92 -3.91 -4.34 -5.70
CA TYR A 92 -4.13 -5.66 -5.11
C TYR A 92 -5.47 -6.29 -5.52
N ARG A 93 -6.35 -5.53 -6.18
CA ARG A 93 -7.69 -5.98 -6.57
C ARG A 93 -7.67 -7.29 -7.34
N PRO A 94 -6.88 -7.47 -8.43
CA PRO A 94 -6.87 -8.72 -9.18
C PRO A 94 -6.47 -9.92 -8.32
N LEU A 95 -5.46 -9.74 -7.46
CA LEU A 95 -4.97 -10.76 -6.55
C LEU A 95 -6.02 -11.18 -5.51
N ILE A 96 -6.76 -10.21 -4.99
CA ILE A 96 -7.80 -10.40 -3.97
C ILE A 96 -9.02 -11.06 -4.60
N GLU A 97 -9.51 -10.58 -5.75
CA GLU A 97 -10.68 -11.09 -6.44
C GLU A 97 -10.48 -12.52 -6.95
N ALA A 98 -9.27 -12.88 -7.39
CA ALA A 98 -8.92 -14.24 -7.79
C ALA A 98 -9.12 -15.23 -6.62
N ARG A 99 -8.81 -14.85 -5.38
CA ARG A 99 -9.01 -15.68 -4.20
C ARG A 99 -10.44 -15.70 -3.70
N LEU A 100 -11.14 -14.58 -3.85
CA LEU A 100 -12.56 -14.48 -3.51
C LEU A 100 -13.45 -15.27 -4.48
N GLY A 101 -13.03 -15.40 -5.76
CA GLY A 101 -13.83 -16.00 -6.83
C GLY A 101 -14.97 -15.11 -7.31
N ARG A 102 -15.04 -13.87 -6.85
CA ARG A 102 -16.02 -12.86 -7.26
C ARG A 102 -15.59 -11.46 -6.87
N HIS A 103 -16.21 -10.47 -7.46
CA HIS A 103 -16.11 -9.08 -6.99
C HIS A 103 -16.78 -8.90 -5.62
N VAL A 104 -16.09 -8.23 -4.70
CA VAL A 104 -16.62 -7.73 -3.43
C VAL A 104 -16.25 -6.26 -3.32
N PRO A 105 -17.21 -5.36 -3.09
CA PRO A 105 -16.92 -3.94 -2.94
C PRO A 105 -15.87 -3.66 -1.87
N TYR A 106 -15.02 -2.68 -2.13
CA TYR A 106 -14.03 -2.18 -1.18
C TYR A 106 -14.32 -0.70 -0.87
N VAL A 107 -14.13 -0.33 0.38
CA VAL A 107 -14.19 1.07 0.85
C VAL A 107 -12.88 1.45 1.48
N ASP A 108 -12.21 2.44 0.93
CA ASP A 108 -10.98 2.98 1.47
C ASP A 108 -11.25 3.90 2.67
N VAL A 109 -10.36 3.84 3.66
CA VAL A 109 -10.43 4.62 4.89
C VAL A 109 -9.09 5.26 5.16
N TYR A 110 -9.08 6.59 5.20
CA TYR A 110 -7.91 7.34 5.62
C TYR A 110 -7.91 7.51 7.13
N ASN A 111 -6.92 6.90 7.78
CA ASN A 111 -6.78 6.95 9.22
C ASN A 111 -5.32 7.03 9.66
N ALA A 112 -5.08 7.72 10.76
CA ALA A 112 -3.79 7.75 11.45
C ALA A 112 -4.01 7.62 12.96
N THR A 113 -2.98 7.18 13.68
CA THR A 113 -3.04 7.07 15.15
C THR A 113 -3.31 8.41 15.80
N GLU A 114 -2.81 9.48 15.19
CA GLU A 114 -2.86 10.86 15.63
C GLU A 114 -4.25 11.48 15.54
N GLY A 115 -5.01 11.17 14.47
CA GLY A 115 -6.30 11.79 14.17
C GLY A 115 -7.49 10.82 14.13
N GLY A 116 -7.27 9.52 14.29
CA GLY A 116 -8.32 8.52 14.12
C GLY A 116 -8.73 8.37 12.64
N ILE A 117 -10.02 8.13 12.39
CA ILE A 117 -10.56 8.09 11.03
C ILE A 117 -10.84 9.52 10.57
N MET A 118 -10.17 9.94 9.51
CA MET A 118 -10.22 11.31 8.98
C MET A 118 -10.86 11.39 7.59
N GLY A 119 -10.94 10.29 6.87
CA GLY A 119 -11.58 10.23 5.56
C GLY A 119 -12.12 8.85 5.24
N VAL A 120 -13.19 8.80 4.46
CA VAL A 120 -13.83 7.56 4.02
C VAL A 120 -14.24 7.70 2.56
N GLN A 121 -13.98 6.70 1.75
CA GLN A 121 -14.47 6.63 0.38
C GLN A 121 -16.01 6.59 0.39
N ASP A 122 -16.63 7.53 -0.29
CA ASP A 122 -18.09 7.70 -0.34
C ASP A 122 -18.73 7.15 -1.63
N ARG A 123 -17.90 6.75 -2.62
CA ARG A 123 -18.34 6.18 -3.90
C ARG A 123 -17.45 5.01 -4.29
N PHE A 124 -18.02 3.87 -4.60
CA PHE A 124 -17.26 2.64 -4.91
C PHE A 124 -16.35 2.76 -6.14
N ASP A 125 -16.75 3.55 -7.13
CA ASP A 125 -16.03 3.67 -8.40
C ASP A 125 -15.12 4.90 -8.47
N ASP A 126 -14.98 5.62 -7.36
CA ASP A 126 -14.16 6.83 -7.28
C ASP A 126 -13.18 6.70 -6.11
N PRO A 127 -11.85 6.71 -6.36
CA PRO A 127 -10.85 6.53 -5.31
C PRO A 127 -10.74 7.70 -4.32
N ALA A 128 -11.46 8.79 -4.57
CA ALA A 128 -11.45 9.93 -3.65
C ALA A 128 -12.24 9.64 -2.38
N MET A 129 -11.69 10.06 -1.27
CA MET A 129 -12.29 9.93 0.06
C MET A 129 -12.91 11.26 0.50
N CYS A 130 -14.07 11.20 1.12
CA CYS A 130 -14.68 12.34 1.77
C CYS A 130 -13.99 12.61 3.10
N LEU A 131 -13.50 13.83 3.32
CA LEU A 131 -12.93 14.25 4.60
C LEU A 131 -14.05 14.34 5.65
N LEU A 132 -13.75 13.98 6.89
CA LEU A 132 -14.64 14.06 8.03
C LEU A 132 -14.31 15.31 8.88
N PRO A 133 -14.90 16.48 8.60
CA PRO A 133 -14.50 17.73 9.24
C PRO A 133 -14.97 17.86 10.69
N ASP A 134 -15.92 17.04 11.13
CA ASP A 134 -16.57 17.08 12.44
C ASP A 134 -16.13 15.95 13.39
N ASN A 135 -15.03 15.28 13.08
CA ASN A 135 -14.51 14.16 13.88
C ASN A 135 -13.68 14.61 15.12
N GLY A 136 -13.67 15.90 15.44
CA GLY A 136 -12.90 16.47 16.54
C GLY A 136 -11.44 16.78 16.23
N VAL A 137 -11.04 16.69 14.97
CA VAL A 137 -9.71 17.09 14.47
C VAL A 137 -9.82 18.44 13.79
N PHE A 138 -8.94 19.37 14.14
CA PHE A 138 -8.74 20.61 13.38
C PHE A 138 -7.66 20.38 12.33
N TYR A 139 -7.99 20.62 11.05
CA TYR A 139 -7.14 20.38 9.90
C TYR A 139 -6.52 21.68 9.42
N GLU A 140 -5.20 21.67 9.22
CA GLU A 140 -4.43 22.70 8.56
C GLU A 140 -3.77 22.10 7.32
N LEU A 141 -3.92 22.77 6.20
CA LEU A 141 -3.44 22.35 4.88
C LEU A 141 -2.28 23.26 4.47
N ILE A 142 -1.11 22.68 4.22
CA ILE A 142 0.10 23.40 3.86
C ILE A 142 0.36 23.14 2.37
N PRO A 143 0.32 24.18 1.49
CA PRO A 143 0.69 23.99 0.10
C PRO A 143 2.09 23.37 -0.01
N ILE A 144 2.24 22.36 -0.86
CA ILE A 144 3.52 21.62 -0.98
C ILE A 144 4.67 22.57 -1.35
N GLU A 145 4.39 23.57 -2.16
CA GLU A 145 5.37 24.54 -2.63
C GLU A 145 5.94 25.43 -1.50
N THR A 146 5.18 25.59 -0.42
CA THR A 146 5.60 26.39 0.74
C THR A 146 6.15 25.56 1.90
N LEU A 147 6.03 24.23 1.84
CA LEU A 147 6.32 23.32 2.97
C LEU A 147 7.74 23.47 3.54
N THR A 148 8.72 23.77 2.69
CA THR A 148 10.13 23.91 3.08
C THR A 148 10.52 25.33 3.52
N GLN A 149 9.59 26.28 3.46
CA GLN A 149 9.84 27.66 3.91
C GLN A 149 9.96 27.73 5.44
N ALA A 150 10.67 28.71 5.95
CA ALA A 150 10.81 28.92 7.40
C ALA A 150 9.46 29.14 8.10
N THR A 151 8.52 29.77 7.40
CA THR A 151 7.13 30.00 7.84
C THR A 151 6.20 29.55 6.71
N PRO A 152 5.87 28.26 6.61
CA PRO A 152 4.98 27.78 5.56
C PRO A 152 3.57 28.32 5.75
N GLU A 153 2.90 28.61 4.65
CA GLU A 153 1.50 29.00 4.67
C GLU A 153 0.63 27.87 5.23
N ARG A 154 -0.33 28.21 6.10
CA ARG A 154 -1.27 27.27 6.70
C ARG A 154 -2.69 27.68 6.37
N LEU A 155 -3.37 26.86 5.61
CA LEU A 155 -4.73 27.09 5.15
C LEU A 155 -5.71 26.25 6.00
N SER A 156 -6.88 26.80 6.21
CA SER A 156 -8.03 26.09 6.72
C SER A 156 -8.78 25.36 5.61
N LEU A 157 -9.68 24.43 5.95
CA LEU A 157 -10.42 23.63 4.96
C LEU A 157 -11.17 24.46 3.91
N TRP A 158 -11.70 25.63 4.29
CA TRP A 158 -12.44 26.50 3.36
C TRP A 158 -11.56 27.32 2.41
N GLN A 159 -10.25 27.25 2.56
CA GLN A 159 -9.28 27.94 1.71
C GLN A 159 -8.61 26.99 0.69
N VAL A 160 -8.88 25.67 0.79
CA VAL A 160 -8.29 24.73 -0.15
C VAL A 160 -8.93 24.83 -1.53
N GLU A 161 -8.15 24.51 -2.55
CA GLU A 161 -8.56 24.52 -3.95
C GLU A 161 -8.56 23.09 -4.52
N ALA A 162 -9.52 22.81 -5.40
CA ALA A 162 -9.55 21.54 -6.12
C ALA A 162 -8.38 21.48 -7.12
N GLY A 163 -7.75 20.33 -7.23
CA GLY A 163 -6.57 20.11 -8.07
C GLY A 163 -5.24 20.28 -7.34
N CYS A 164 -5.22 21.02 -6.22
CA CYS A 164 -4.00 21.31 -5.46
C CYS A 164 -3.67 20.22 -4.44
N THR A 165 -2.37 20.07 -4.15
CA THR A 165 -1.82 19.12 -3.19
C THR A 165 -1.32 19.85 -1.96
N TYR A 166 -1.66 19.34 -0.79
CA TYR A 166 -1.32 19.92 0.50
C TYR A 166 -0.70 18.87 1.42
N ALA A 167 0.29 19.26 2.20
CA ALA A 167 0.72 18.51 3.36
C ALA A 167 -0.28 18.74 4.51
N LEU A 168 -0.62 17.65 5.21
CA LEU A 168 -1.59 17.69 6.30
C LEU A 168 -0.91 17.96 7.63
N ALA A 169 -1.35 19.02 8.30
CA ALA A 169 -1.11 19.21 9.73
C ALA A 169 -2.44 19.15 10.49
N LEU A 170 -2.39 18.72 11.75
CA LEU A 170 -3.59 18.53 12.54
C LEU A 170 -3.41 18.94 14.01
N SER A 171 -4.51 19.39 14.60
CA SER A 171 -4.61 19.61 16.04
C SER A 171 -5.75 18.77 16.60
N THR A 172 -5.52 18.12 17.74
CA THR A 172 -6.45 17.17 18.34
C THR A 172 -6.66 17.44 19.84
N PRO A 173 -7.82 17.05 20.42
CA PRO A 173 -8.06 17.15 21.85
C PRO A 173 -7.08 16.33 22.71
N SER A 174 -6.36 15.38 22.10
CA SER A 174 -5.35 14.57 22.80
C SER A 174 -4.01 15.28 23.00
N GLY A 175 -3.88 16.55 22.59
CA GLY A 175 -2.73 17.40 22.87
C GLY A 175 -1.74 17.57 21.73
N LEU A 176 -2.08 17.17 20.50
CA LEU A 176 -1.33 17.56 19.31
C LEU A 176 -1.79 18.93 18.83
N PHE A 177 -0.84 19.84 18.56
CA PHE A 177 -1.13 21.18 18.05
C PHE A 177 -0.28 21.47 16.80
N GLY A 178 -0.94 21.71 15.66
CA GLY A 178 -0.26 21.99 14.40
C GLY A 178 0.72 20.90 13.98
N TYR A 179 0.46 19.65 14.38
CA TYR A 179 1.32 18.51 14.14
C TYR A 179 1.35 18.14 12.66
N LEU A 180 2.50 18.27 12.03
CA LEU A 180 2.69 17.85 10.63
C LEU A 180 2.70 16.31 10.57
N LEU A 181 1.63 15.74 10.00
CA LEU A 181 1.47 14.29 9.91
C LEU A 181 2.44 13.65 8.91
N GLY A 182 2.89 14.45 7.95
CA GLY A 182 3.77 14.01 6.87
C GLY A 182 3.04 13.36 5.70
N ASP A 183 1.71 13.44 5.67
CA ASP A 183 0.88 12.94 4.58
C ASP A 183 0.51 14.07 3.62
N CYS A 184 0.45 13.75 2.31
CA CYS A 184 0.05 14.67 1.25
C CYS A 184 -1.31 14.26 0.70
N LEU A 185 -2.22 15.23 0.62
CA LEU A 185 -3.58 15.06 0.15
C LEU A 185 -3.82 15.98 -1.05
N ARG A 186 -4.30 15.43 -2.18
CA ARG A 186 -4.76 16.24 -3.31
C ARG A 186 -6.28 16.32 -3.29
N PHE A 187 -6.81 17.54 -3.13
CA PHE A 187 -8.23 17.75 -3.14
C PHE A 187 -8.78 17.67 -4.57
N VAL A 188 -9.88 16.94 -4.75
CA VAL A 188 -10.59 16.81 -6.03
C VAL A 188 -11.90 17.58 -6.03
N SER A 189 -12.44 17.93 -4.85
CA SER A 189 -13.55 18.85 -4.66
C SER A 189 -13.49 19.50 -3.28
N THR A 190 -14.14 20.66 -3.15
CA THR A 190 -14.17 21.46 -1.91
C THR A 190 -15.53 21.43 -1.22
N PHE A 191 -16.58 20.89 -1.87
CA PHE A 191 -17.90 20.69 -1.26
C PHE A 191 -18.61 19.46 -1.87
N PRO A 192 -18.69 18.33 -1.17
CA PRO A 192 -17.91 18.01 0.05
C PRO A 192 -16.41 18.01 -0.23
N HIS A 193 -15.61 18.17 0.82
CA HIS A 193 -14.15 18.08 0.71
C HIS A 193 -13.77 16.64 0.41
N ARG A 194 -13.34 16.37 -0.82
CA ARG A 194 -12.89 15.05 -1.24
C ARG A 194 -11.44 15.12 -1.69
N PHE A 195 -10.68 14.14 -1.30
CA PHE A 195 -9.24 14.09 -1.57
C PHE A 195 -8.79 12.69 -1.98
N VAL A 196 -7.64 12.64 -2.64
CA VAL A 196 -6.88 11.42 -2.91
C VAL A 196 -5.57 11.52 -2.14
N PHE A 197 -5.20 10.44 -1.44
CA PHE A 197 -3.91 10.34 -0.80
C PHE A 197 -2.79 10.26 -1.84
N GLN A 198 -1.80 11.15 -1.77
CA GLN A 198 -0.69 11.24 -2.71
C GLN A 198 0.61 10.60 -2.21
N GLY A 199 0.68 10.30 -0.92
CA GLY A 199 1.88 9.75 -0.32
C GLY A 199 2.34 10.55 0.89
N ARG A 200 3.61 10.44 1.24
CA ARG A 200 4.20 11.17 2.36
C ARG A 200 5.12 12.27 1.87
N THR A 201 5.23 13.34 2.65
CA THR A 201 6.16 14.44 2.38
C THR A 201 7.63 13.99 2.28
N SER A 202 7.97 12.88 2.93
CA SER A 202 9.31 12.25 2.91
C SER A 202 9.43 11.08 1.91
N ALA A 203 8.36 10.76 1.16
CA ALA A 203 8.31 9.60 0.27
C ALA A 203 8.15 10.01 -1.20
N PHE A 204 8.70 11.15 -1.57
CA PHE A 204 8.88 11.50 -2.98
C PHE A 204 10.16 10.83 -3.49
N LEU A 205 10.04 10.14 -4.60
CA LEU A 205 11.19 9.70 -5.35
C LEU A 205 11.74 10.92 -6.11
N ASN A 206 12.87 11.44 -5.64
CA ASN A 206 13.44 12.68 -6.16
C ASN A 206 14.97 12.60 -6.12
N VAL A 207 15.57 12.12 -7.19
CA VAL A 207 17.04 11.96 -7.32
C VAL A 207 17.65 13.10 -8.13
N CYS A 208 16.89 13.63 -9.08
CA CYS A 208 17.37 14.65 -10.00
C CYS A 208 16.35 15.78 -10.27
N GLY A 209 15.28 15.86 -9.49
CA GLY A 209 14.22 16.87 -9.63
C GLY A 209 12.90 16.35 -10.18
N GLU A 210 12.75 15.05 -10.34
CA GLU A 210 11.59 14.40 -10.95
C GLU A 210 10.35 14.34 -10.06
N HIS A 211 10.45 14.58 -8.79
CA HIS A 211 9.37 14.70 -7.78
C HIS A 211 8.21 13.69 -7.92
N VAL A 212 8.54 12.40 -8.10
CA VAL A 212 7.51 11.37 -8.25
C VAL A 212 6.91 10.98 -6.90
N SER A 213 5.63 11.19 -6.73
CA SER A 213 4.88 10.84 -5.51
C SER A 213 4.66 9.33 -5.38
N GLN A 214 4.43 8.86 -4.15
CA GLN A 214 4.06 7.47 -3.90
C GLN A 214 2.82 7.05 -4.68
N GLY A 215 1.80 7.92 -4.80
CA GLY A 215 0.58 7.63 -5.54
C GLY A 215 0.81 7.43 -7.04
N GLU A 216 1.73 8.19 -7.63
CA GLU A 216 2.13 8.03 -9.04
C GLU A 216 2.90 6.72 -9.24
N LEU A 217 3.82 6.37 -8.34
CA LEU A 217 4.52 5.08 -8.36
C LEU A 217 3.55 3.90 -8.30
N GLU A 218 2.62 3.92 -7.33
CA GLU A 218 1.62 2.86 -7.15
C GLU A 218 0.72 2.72 -8.39
N ARG A 219 0.28 3.83 -8.97
CA ARG A 219 -0.53 3.82 -10.20
C ARG A 219 0.26 3.26 -11.38
N ALA A 220 1.48 3.76 -11.61
CA ALA A 220 2.29 3.36 -12.75
C ALA A 220 2.62 1.86 -12.73
N VAL A 221 3.05 1.32 -11.59
CA VAL A 221 3.34 -0.11 -11.43
C VAL A 221 2.09 -0.96 -11.57
N SER A 222 0.96 -0.53 -10.97
CA SER A 222 -0.31 -1.26 -11.07
C SER A 222 -0.83 -1.36 -12.49
N VAL A 223 -0.83 -0.24 -13.23
CA VAL A 223 -1.29 -0.23 -14.64
C VAL A 223 -0.36 -1.07 -15.50
N ALA A 224 0.96 -0.92 -15.35
CA ALA A 224 1.94 -1.70 -16.10
C ALA A 224 1.81 -3.21 -15.86
N CYS A 225 1.54 -3.64 -14.61
CA CYS A 225 1.26 -5.04 -14.31
C CYS A 225 -0.04 -5.51 -14.98
N THR A 226 -1.10 -4.71 -14.91
CA THR A 226 -2.41 -5.04 -15.50
C THR A 226 -2.31 -5.18 -17.02
N GLU A 227 -1.61 -4.29 -17.72
CA GLU A 227 -1.38 -4.34 -19.17
C GLU A 227 -0.67 -5.63 -19.60
N GLN A 228 0.11 -6.25 -18.71
CA GLN A 228 0.81 -7.50 -18.96
C GLN A 228 0.10 -8.73 -18.35
N ALA A 229 -1.16 -8.60 -17.94
CA ALA A 229 -1.94 -9.64 -17.28
C ALA A 229 -1.28 -10.22 -16.01
N LEU A 230 -0.56 -9.38 -15.26
CA LEU A 230 0.10 -9.72 -14.01
C LEU A 230 -0.72 -9.23 -12.82
N SER A 231 -0.72 -10.00 -11.74
CA SER A 231 -1.28 -9.59 -10.45
C SER A 231 -0.13 -9.14 -9.53
N LEU A 232 -0.10 -7.86 -9.22
CA LEU A 232 0.90 -7.28 -8.32
C LEU A 232 0.72 -7.83 -6.90
N VAL A 233 1.79 -8.40 -6.33
CA VAL A 233 1.86 -8.78 -4.92
C VAL A 233 2.34 -7.61 -4.08
N ASP A 234 3.52 -7.07 -4.40
CA ASP A 234 4.04 -5.82 -3.83
C ASP A 234 5.22 -5.29 -4.65
N PHE A 235 5.66 -4.05 -4.34
CA PHE A 235 6.83 -3.46 -4.98
C PHE A 235 7.50 -2.42 -4.09
N THR A 236 8.76 -2.12 -4.42
CA THR A 236 9.51 -0.98 -3.89
C THR A 236 10.46 -0.45 -4.95
N VAL A 237 10.89 0.80 -4.82
CA VAL A 237 11.84 1.45 -5.72
C VAL A 237 13.11 1.80 -4.96
N ASN A 238 14.25 1.51 -5.55
CA ASN A 238 15.55 1.98 -5.07
C ASN A 238 16.08 3.03 -6.06
N PRO A 239 16.14 4.30 -5.67
CA PRO A 239 16.82 5.33 -6.45
C PRO A 239 18.33 5.10 -6.41
N ARG A 240 18.98 5.19 -7.56
CA ARG A 240 20.44 5.05 -7.67
C ARG A 240 21.01 6.20 -8.48
N THR A 241 22.20 6.63 -8.10
CA THR A 241 23.05 7.41 -9.00
C THR A 241 23.71 6.43 -9.98
N GLY A 242 23.58 6.69 -11.28
CA GLY A 242 23.85 5.71 -12.33
C GLY A 242 25.24 5.09 -12.33
N HIS A 243 25.28 3.77 -12.52
CA HIS A 243 26.53 3.02 -12.66
C HIS A 243 27.04 2.99 -14.10
N SER A 244 26.15 3.15 -15.08
CA SER A 244 26.49 3.04 -16.53
C SER A 244 26.79 4.38 -17.20
N GLN A 245 26.33 5.49 -16.63
CA GLN A 245 26.76 6.86 -16.95
C GLN A 245 26.91 7.61 -15.63
N PRO A 246 28.11 8.11 -15.28
CA PRO A 246 28.39 8.69 -13.96
C PRO A 246 27.52 9.91 -13.55
N SER A 247 26.67 10.38 -14.45
CA SER A 247 25.84 11.58 -14.28
C SER A 247 24.33 11.36 -14.31
N ALA A 248 23.83 10.14 -14.60
CA ALA A 248 22.39 9.90 -14.68
C ALA A 248 21.87 9.14 -13.45
N ALA A 249 20.78 9.62 -12.85
CA ALA A 249 20.02 8.88 -11.87
C ALA A 249 19.29 7.70 -12.51
N GLU A 250 19.01 6.64 -11.76
CA GLU A 250 18.26 5.44 -12.21
C GLU A 250 17.26 5.02 -11.15
N HIS A 251 16.05 4.66 -11.56
CA HIS A 251 15.06 4.02 -10.72
C HIS A 251 15.07 2.50 -10.92
N VAL A 252 15.39 1.75 -9.87
CA VAL A 252 15.34 0.28 -9.89
C VAL A 252 14.11 -0.18 -9.12
N TYR A 253 13.16 -0.77 -9.84
CA TYR A 253 11.92 -1.31 -9.29
C TYR A 253 12.12 -2.78 -8.92
N PHE A 254 11.86 -3.13 -7.68
CA PHE A 254 11.79 -4.50 -7.20
C PHE A 254 10.32 -4.88 -7.17
N VAL A 255 9.92 -5.84 -8.01
CA VAL A 255 8.50 -6.18 -8.20
C VAL A 255 8.29 -7.66 -7.93
N GLU A 256 7.37 -7.98 -7.01
CA GLU A 256 6.83 -9.31 -6.80
C GLU A 256 5.44 -9.38 -7.41
N CYS A 257 5.20 -10.29 -8.34
CA CYS A 257 3.90 -10.46 -9.00
C CYS A 257 3.58 -11.94 -9.23
N GLU A 258 2.28 -12.22 -9.44
CA GLU A 258 1.75 -13.51 -9.87
C GLU A 258 1.23 -13.39 -11.31
N GLY A 259 1.31 -14.48 -12.08
CA GLY A 259 0.83 -14.52 -13.46
C GLY A 259 1.74 -15.32 -14.38
N GLY A 260 1.70 -15.01 -15.67
CA GLY A 260 2.51 -15.65 -16.71
C GLY A 260 3.99 -15.25 -16.69
N PRO A 261 4.75 -15.69 -17.71
CA PRO A 261 6.14 -15.27 -17.86
C PRO A 261 6.21 -13.75 -18.04
N VAL A 262 7.16 -13.12 -17.32
CA VAL A 262 7.33 -11.65 -17.29
C VAL A 262 8.62 -11.27 -18.00
N ASP A 263 8.55 -10.34 -18.95
CA ASP A 263 9.72 -9.63 -19.45
C ASP A 263 9.99 -8.39 -18.58
N PRO A 264 11.07 -8.38 -17.78
CA PRO A 264 11.40 -7.24 -16.94
C PRO A 264 11.56 -5.93 -17.72
N SER A 265 12.07 -6.04 -18.97
CA SER A 265 12.29 -4.87 -19.81
C SER A 265 10.97 -4.30 -20.35
N ALA A 266 10.00 -5.15 -20.68
CA ALA A 266 8.67 -4.72 -21.09
C ALA A 266 7.93 -4.05 -19.91
N LEU A 267 8.03 -4.61 -18.71
CA LEU A 267 7.45 -4.04 -17.52
C LEU A 267 8.07 -2.68 -17.17
N ALA A 268 9.40 -2.55 -17.28
CA ALA A 268 10.11 -1.30 -17.08
C ALA A 268 9.65 -0.20 -18.06
N ARG A 269 9.50 -0.54 -19.35
CA ARG A 269 8.98 0.40 -20.36
C ARG A 269 7.54 0.83 -20.09
N ALA A 270 6.69 -0.09 -19.65
CA ALA A 270 5.32 0.23 -19.31
C ALA A 270 5.27 1.20 -18.10
N ILE A 271 6.04 0.95 -17.05
CA ILE A 271 6.17 1.85 -15.89
C ILE A 271 6.66 3.24 -16.33
N ASP A 272 7.70 3.31 -17.15
CA ASP A 272 8.25 4.56 -17.70
C ASP A 272 7.18 5.37 -18.44
N THR A 273 6.44 4.71 -19.32
CA THR A 273 5.35 5.33 -20.08
C THR A 273 4.25 5.89 -19.16
N GLN A 274 3.83 5.13 -18.15
CA GLN A 274 2.80 5.56 -17.21
C GLN A 274 3.25 6.73 -16.34
N LEU A 275 4.51 6.75 -15.91
CA LEU A 275 5.07 7.87 -15.15
C LEU A 275 5.20 9.12 -16.02
N ALA A 276 5.74 9.02 -17.21
CA ALA A 276 5.89 10.13 -18.13
C ALA A 276 4.53 10.74 -18.54
N ALA A 277 3.47 9.92 -18.64
CA ALA A 277 2.12 10.40 -18.93
C ALA A 277 1.46 11.11 -17.73
N GLY A 278 1.87 10.82 -16.51
CA GLY A 278 1.24 11.34 -15.29
C GLY A 278 2.03 12.38 -14.52
N ASN A 279 3.31 12.62 -14.89
CA ASN A 279 4.21 13.53 -14.18
C ASN A 279 5.11 14.24 -15.17
N ASP A 280 4.92 15.55 -15.30
CA ASP A 280 5.65 16.39 -16.25
C ASP A 280 7.13 16.54 -15.88
N ASP A 281 7.45 16.64 -14.58
CA ASP A 281 8.84 16.73 -14.12
C ASP A 281 9.60 15.45 -14.46
N TYR A 282 8.99 14.29 -14.19
CA TYR A 282 9.56 13.00 -14.59
C TYR A 282 9.81 12.95 -16.11
N ARG A 283 8.82 13.33 -16.93
CA ARG A 283 8.91 13.32 -18.39
C ARG A 283 10.06 14.20 -18.88
N VAL A 284 10.20 15.43 -18.37
CA VAL A 284 11.27 16.38 -18.75
C VAL A 284 12.66 15.79 -18.41
N HIS A 285 12.82 15.19 -17.23
CA HIS A 285 14.08 14.58 -16.82
C HIS A 285 14.44 13.33 -17.64
N ARG A 286 13.42 12.56 -18.06
CA ARG A 286 13.59 11.41 -18.95
C ARG A 286 14.00 11.81 -20.38
N GLU A 287 13.38 12.86 -20.95
CA GLU A 287 13.70 13.38 -22.28
C GLU A 287 15.13 13.94 -22.35
N SER A 288 15.65 14.47 -21.27
CA SER A 288 17.01 15.00 -21.23
C SER A 288 18.10 13.93 -21.18
N ALA A 289 17.77 12.62 -21.13
CA ALA A 289 18.63 11.43 -21.13
C ALA A 289 19.91 11.47 -20.24
N ARG A 290 20.30 12.66 -19.78
CA ARG A 290 21.49 12.89 -18.94
C ARG A 290 21.14 13.00 -17.46
N ALA A 291 19.88 13.28 -17.13
CA ALA A 291 19.43 13.45 -15.76
C ALA A 291 18.87 12.14 -15.19
N LEU A 292 17.94 11.50 -15.93
CA LEU A 292 17.30 10.26 -15.50
C LEU A 292 17.37 9.19 -16.58
N ALA A 293 18.03 8.07 -16.28
CA ALA A 293 18.11 6.90 -17.16
C ALA A 293 16.76 6.15 -17.20
N SER A 294 16.59 5.26 -18.19
CA SER A 294 15.43 4.36 -18.25
C SER A 294 15.32 3.53 -16.97
N PRO A 295 14.13 3.38 -16.41
CA PRO A 295 13.95 2.57 -15.23
C PRO A 295 14.30 1.10 -15.50
N ARG A 296 14.69 0.39 -14.44
CA ARG A 296 14.98 -1.03 -14.49
C ARG A 296 14.06 -1.78 -13.53
N VAL A 297 13.63 -2.97 -13.94
CA VAL A 297 12.82 -3.87 -13.10
C VAL A 297 13.66 -5.11 -12.73
N GLU A 298 13.69 -5.40 -11.44
CA GLU A 298 14.19 -6.64 -10.85
C GLU A 298 12.98 -7.43 -10.36
N LEU A 299 12.68 -8.54 -11.04
CA LEU A 299 11.61 -9.43 -10.63
C LEU A 299 12.03 -10.24 -9.41
N LEU A 300 11.19 -10.24 -8.42
CA LEU A 300 11.40 -10.99 -7.20
C LEU A 300 10.66 -12.32 -7.22
N ALA A 301 11.28 -13.36 -6.67
CA ALA A 301 10.63 -14.65 -6.45
C ALA A 301 9.47 -14.50 -5.44
N ARG A 302 8.47 -15.36 -5.56
CA ARG A 302 7.30 -15.36 -4.66
C ARG A 302 7.71 -15.47 -3.19
N GLY A 303 7.15 -14.62 -2.33
CA GLY A 303 7.40 -14.57 -0.89
C GLY A 303 8.66 -13.80 -0.49
N SER A 304 9.34 -13.14 -1.43
CA SER A 304 10.55 -12.36 -1.17
C SER A 304 10.31 -11.23 -0.17
N PHE A 305 9.26 -10.43 -0.37
CA PHE A 305 8.91 -9.36 0.56
C PHE A 305 8.53 -9.89 1.95
N THR A 306 7.79 -10.99 2.02
CA THR A 306 7.42 -11.62 3.29
C THR A 306 8.65 -12.08 4.06
N ARG A 307 9.61 -12.73 3.40
CA ARG A 307 10.88 -13.15 3.99
C ARG A 307 11.69 -11.95 4.45
N TRP A 308 11.89 -10.98 3.58
CA TRP A 308 12.65 -9.78 3.87
C TRP A 308 12.08 -9.01 5.08
N MET A 309 10.75 -8.90 5.21
CA MET A 309 10.09 -8.29 6.36
C MET A 309 10.27 -9.13 7.63
N ARG A 310 10.24 -10.47 7.51
CA ARG A 310 10.48 -11.40 8.63
C ARG A 310 11.90 -11.27 9.17
N ASP A 311 12.91 -11.29 8.30
CA ASP A 311 14.33 -11.21 8.68
C ASP A 311 14.66 -9.89 9.39
N ARG A 312 13.90 -8.83 9.09
CA ARG A 312 13.99 -7.52 9.74
C ARG A 312 13.15 -7.40 11.02
N GLY A 313 12.45 -8.44 11.44
CA GLY A 313 11.52 -8.38 12.58
C GLY A 313 10.33 -7.45 12.36
N LYS A 314 10.01 -7.13 11.10
CA LYS A 314 8.94 -6.19 10.70
C LYS A 314 7.77 -6.89 10.02
N LEU A 315 7.68 -8.20 10.09
CA LEU A 315 6.53 -8.93 9.53
C LEU A 315 5.31 -8.75 10.41
N GLY A 316 4.25 -8.23 9.82
CA GLY A 316 2.96 -8.02 10.49
C GLY A 316 2.87 -6.71 11.29
N GLY A 317 1.85 -6.61 12.12
CA GLY A 317 1.56 -5.39 12.87
C GLY A 317 1.13 -4.25 11.95
N GLN A 318 1.75 -3.09 12.10
CA GLN A 318 1.49 -1.90 11.25
C GLN A 318 2.61 -1.64 10.24
N HIS A 319 3.57 -2.57 10.12
CA HIS A 319 4.68 -2.40 9.20
C HIS A 319 4.23 -2.70 7.76
N LYS A 320 4.59 -1.79 6.86
CA LYS A 320 4.35 -1.88 5.41
C LYS A 320 5.68 -1.91 4.69
N ILE A 321 5.68 -2.45 3.48
CA ILE A 321 6.82 -2.32 2.59
C ILE A 321 6.94 -0.86 2.17
N PRO A 322 8.09 -0.20 2.42
CA PRO A 322 8.31 1.16 1.99
C PRO A 322 8.32 1.23 0.46
N ARG A 323 7.65 2.23 -0.11
CA ARG A 323 7.62 2.41 -1.57
C ARG A 323 8.94 2.87 -2.14
N VAL A 324 9.76 3.55 -1.33
CA VAL A 324 11.12 3.95 -1.70
C VAL A 324 12.10 3.43 -0.67
N ILE A 325 13.17 2.79 -1.11
CA ILE A 325 14.29 2.32 -0.30
C ILE A 325 15.54 3.02 -0.80
N GLU A 326 16.00 4.06 -0.08
CA GLU A 326 17.21 4.79 -0.43
C GLU A 326 18.48 4.01 -0.06
N ASP A 327 18.45 3.22 1.01
CA ASP A 327 19.59 2.45 1.51
C ASP A 327 19.93 1.28 0.57
N PRO A 328 21.11 1.29 -0.08
CA PRO A 328 21.53 0.21 -0.97
C PRO A 328 21.67 -1.15 -0.27
N GLN A 329 21.98 -1.17 1.04
CA GLN A 329 22.12 -2.42 1.80
C GLN A 329 20.76 -3.10 1.99
N LEU A 330 19.71 -2.31 2.22
CA LEU A 330 18.33 -2.83 2.30
C LEU A 330 17.84 -3.39 0.96
N ALA A 331 18.19 -2.75 -0.14
CA ALA A 331 17.89 -3.23 -1.48
C ALA A 331 18.64 -4.53 -1.81
N ALA A 332 19.93 -4.62 -1.44
CA ALA A 332 20.73 -5.83 -1.61
C ALA A 332 20.20 -7.01 -0.77
N ALA A 333 19.77 -6.74 0.48
CA ALA A 333 19.15 -7.74 1.33
C ALA A 333 17.85 -8.29 0.74
N LEU A 334 17.03 -7.43 0.12
CA LEU A 334 15.80 -7.86 -0.55
C LEU A 334 16.11 -8.79 -1.74
N LEU A 335 17.12 -8.48 -2.55
CA LEU A 335 17.56 -9.35 -3.65
C LEU A 335 18.10 -10.69 -3.14
N ALA A 336 18.82 -10.69 -2.02
CA ALA A 336 19.30 -11.94 -1.39
C ALA A 336 18.13 -12.83 -0.95
N CYS A 337 17.09 -12.25 -0.36
CA CYS A 337 15.85 -12.97 -0.01
C CYS A 337 15.16 -13.57 -1.24
N SER A 338 15.17 -12.87 -2.37
CA SER A 338 14.60 -13.37 -3.64
C SER A 338 15.38 -14.57 -4.19
N ARG A 339 16.69 -14.50 -4.22
CA ARG A 339 17.55 -15.60 -4.70
C ARG A 339 17.42 -16.87 -3.85
N ALA A 340 17.34 -16.72 -2.53
CA ALA A 340 17.11 -17.83 -1.60
C ALA A 340 15.72 -18.48 -1.78
N SER A 341 14.72 -17.73 -2.29
CA SER A 341 13.38 -18.26 -2.60
C SER A 341 13.34 -19.03 -3.91
N ALA A 342 14.19 -18.67 -4.88
CA ALA A 342 14.27 -19.34 -6.18
C ALA A 342 14.92 -20.75 -6.09
N PHE A 343 15.69 -21.03 -5.02
CA PHE A 343 16.38 -22.31 -4.81
C PHE A 343 16.04 -22.88 -3.40
N PRO A 344 14.87 -23.52 -3.19
CA PRO A 344 14.48 -24.10 -1.89
C PRO A 344 15.20 -25.45 -1.60
N GLY A 345 16.50 -25.57 -1.87
CA GLY A 345 17.20 -26.85 -1.77
C GLY A 345 18.66 -26.82 -1.30
N ALA A 346 19.21 -25.66 -0.90
CA ALA A 346 20.65 -25.58 -0.64
C ALA A 346 21.09 -25.52 0.83
N ASN A 347 20.19 -25.52 1.82
CA ASN A 347 20.56 -25.37 3.25
C ASN A 347 19.79 -26.27 4.21
N GLU A 348 19.67 -27.59 3.93
CA GLU A 348 19.20 -28.55 4.93
C GLU A 348 20.24 -29.68 5.22
N HIS A 349 21.51 -29.48 4.96
CA HIS A 349 22.59 -30.36 5.44
C HIS A 349 23.88 -29.53 5.66
N ALA A 350 23.98 -28.87 6.81
CA ALA A 350 25.24 -28.53 7.43
C ALA A 350 25.07 -28.40 8.95
#